data_581496ce25cce50119d341ff3e2066a1
#
_entry.id   581496ce25cce50119d341ff3e2066a1
#
_cell.length_a   1.000
_cell.length_b   1.000
_cell.length_c   1.000
_cell.angle_alpha   90.00
_cell.angle_beta   90.00
_cell.angle_gamma   90.00
#
_symmetry.space_group_name_H-M   'P 1'
#
loop_
_entity.id
_entity.type
_entity.pdbx_description
1 polymer ?
#
loop_
_entity_poly.entity_id
_entity_poly.type
_entity_poly.pdbx_seq_one_letter_code
_entity_poly.pdbx_strand_id
1 'polypeptide(L)'
;LVKNKRICGVETSQGKIDCEYVVLATGMWSRQIGEDIGVSVPLYPNEHFYVITEPMKDLPKDLPVLRDYNACLYLKEDAGKMLVGIFEPNAKPAFKDSGRVPDNFSFGEFPDDFDHFEPYLEKSFHRLPMLENAGIRKFFSGPESFTPDTQYLLGETSEVKNLYTCCGFNSIGIASSGG
;
A
#
# COMPACT_ATOMS: atom_id res chain seq x y z
N LEU A 1 18.73 2.94 16.97
CA LEU A 1 19.82 3.62 17.72
C LEU A 1 20.87 4.12 16.75
N VAL A 2 21.16 5.43 16.78
CA VAL A 2 22.13 6.08 15.89
C VAL A 2 23.22 6.75 16.74
N LYS A 3 24.47 6.53 16.37
CA LYS A 3 25.64 7.20 16.97
C LYS A 3 26.57 7.71 15.85
N ASN A 4 26.92 8.98 15.90
CA ASN A 4 27.78 9.62 14.89
C ASN A 4 27.30 9.40 13.45
N LYS A 5 26.02 9.56 13.20
CA LYS A 5 25.36 9.32 11.89
C LYS A 5 25.57 7.89 11.35
N ARG A 6 25.63 6.89 12.22
CA ARG A 6 25.72 5.48 11.86
C ARG A 6 24.81 4.65 12.75
N ILE A 7 24.20 3.63 12.20
CA ILE A 7 23.46 2.62 12.96
C ILE A 7 24.39 1.90 13.94
N CYS A 8 23.88 1.68 15.15
CA CYS A 8 24.53 0.86 16.17
C CYS A 8 23.57 -0.12 16.87
N GLY A 9 22.32 -0.13 16.48
CA GLY A 9 21.33 -1.06 17.04
C GLY A 9 19.91 -0.58 16.83
N VAL A 10 18.96 -1.35 17.37
CA VAL A 10 17.55 -1.00 17.47
C VAL A 10 17.07 -1.08 18.91
N GLU A 11 16.11 -0.24 19.25
CA GLU A 11 15.41 -0.30 20.53
C GLU A 11 13.99 -0.82 20.31
N THR A 12 13.60 -1.80 21.08
CA THR A 12 12.28 -2.44 21.00
C THR A 12 11.61 -2.44 22.36
N SER A 13 10.33 -2.76 22.41
CA SER A 13 9.59 -2.96 23.68
C SER A 13 10.17 -4.09 24.57
N GLN A 14 10.99 -4.96 23.99
CA GLN A 14 11.65 -6.06 24.72
C GLN A 14 13.13 -5.79 25.02
N GLY A 15 13.65 -4.62 24.66
CA GLY A 15 15.02 -4.24 24.94
C GLY A 15 15.79 -3.80 23.72
N LYS A 16 17.09 -3.59 23.91
CA LYS A 16 18.02 -3.14 22.88
C LYS A 16 18.70 -4.32 22.21
N ILE A 17 18.86 -4.21 20.89
CA ILE A 17 19.59 -5.17 20.06
C ILE A 17 20.70 -4.41 19.36
N ASP A 18 21.95 -4.75 19.64
CA ASP A 18 23.10 -4.18 18.93
C ASP A 18 23.21 -4.83 17.54
N CYS A 19 23.37 -4.01 16.53
CA CYS A 19 23.54 -4.47 15.15
C CYS A 19 24.34 -3.47 14.32
N GLU A 20 24.98 -3.95 13.26
CA GLU A 20 25.76 -3.11 12.36
C GLU A 20 24.92 -2.48 11.26
N TYR A 21 23.86 -3.16 10.84
CA TYR A 21 22.98 -2.75 9.75
C TYR A 21 21.51 -2.83 10.17
N VAL A 22 20.71 -1.91 9.67
CA VAL A 22 19.25 -1.94 9.81
C VAL A 22 18.61 -1.74 8.45
N VAL A 23 17.58 -2.52 8.16
CA VAL A 23 16.72 -2.35 6.98
C VAL A 23 15.33 -1.91 7.44
N LEU A 24 14.88 -0.75 6.99
CA LEU A 24 13.52 -0.29 7.17
C LEU A 24 12.62 -0.93 6.13
N ALA A 25 12.02 -2.07 6.48
CA ALA A 25 11.01 -2.77 5.70
C ALA A 25 9.63 -2.63 6.36
N THR A 26 9.35 -1.45 6.90
CA THR A 26 8.24 -1.18 7.81
C THR A 26 7.03 -0.56 7.11
N GLY A 27 6.94 -0.69 5.77
CA GLY A 27 5.80 -0.20 4.99
C GLY A 27 5.51 1.28 5.23
N MET A 28 4.26 1.62 5.51
CA MET A 28 3.83 3.00 5.74
C MET A 28 4.43 3.66 6.99
N TRP A 29 4.92 2.89 7.95
CA TRP A 29 5.61 3.42 9.16
C TRP A 29 7.05 3.85 8.89
N SER A 30 7.64 3.48 7.74
CA SER A 30 9.04 3.80 7.42
C SER A 30 9.32 5.29 7.44
N ARG A 31 8.36 6.12 7.00
CA ARG A 31 8.49 7.57 7.02
C ARG A 31 8.69 8.10 8.44
N GLN A 32 7.80 7.78 9.35
CA GLN A 32 7.85 8.31 10.71
C GLN A 32 9.03 7.77 11.52
N ILE A 33 9.44 6.51 11.28
CA ILE A 33 10.65 5.96 11.88
C ILE A 33 11.90 6.68 11.35
N GLY A 34 11.93 7.01 10.07
CA GLY A 34 12.98 7.83 9.47
C GLY A 34 13.03 9.24 10.09
N GLU A 35 11.89 9.92 10.17
CA GLU A 35 11.76 11.25 10.77
C GLU A 35 12.29 11.29 12.21
N ASP A 36 12.00 10.26 13.03
CA ASP A 36 12.42 10.16 14.42
C ASP A 36 13.97 10.09 14.59
N ILE A 37 14.68 9.72 13.52
CA ILE A 37 16.16 9.64 13.51
C ILE A 37 16.82 10.60 12.50
N GLY A 38 16.05 11.54 11.95
CA GLY A 38 16.55 12.58 11.03
C GLY A 38 16.84 12.07 9.61
N VAL A 39 16.12 11.06 9.15
CA VAL A 39 16.20 10.50 7.79
C VAL A 39 14.91 10.80 7.02
N SER A 40 15.04 11.33 5.81
CA SER A 40 13.90 11.55 4.92
C SER A 40 13.54 10.29 4.17
N VAL A 41 12.32 9.77 4.41
CA VAL A 41 11.74 8.64 3.66
C VAL A 41 10.52 9.16 2.91
N PRO A 42 10.65 9.50 1.62
CA PRO A 42 9.60 10.19 0.86
C PRO A 42 8.48 9.23 0.44
N LEU A 43 7.67 8.81 1.38
CA LEU A 43 6.43 8.08 1.16
C LEU A 43 5.31 8.66 2.01
N TYR A 44 4.07 8.42 1.60
CA TYR A 44 2.89 8.82 2.36
C TYR A 44 1.82 7.72 2.33
N PRO A 45 1.16 7.42 3.45
CA PRO A 45 0.03 6.51 3.46
C PRO A 45 -1.20 7.21 2.86
N ASN A 46 -1.77 6.60 1.82
CA ASN A 46 -3.03 7.02 1.23
C ASN A 46 -4.10 5.95 1.44
N GLU A 47 -5.36 6.34 1.39
CA GLU A 47 -6.47 5.39 1.35
C GLU A 47 -6.40 4.63 0.02
N HIS A 48 -6.53 3.31 0.08
CA HIS A 48 -6.55 2.45 -1.09
C HIS A 48 -7.85 1.65 -1.11
N PHE A 49 -8.52 1.63 -2.27
CA PHE A 49 -9.87 1.13 -2.41
C PHE A 49 -9.96 -0.09 -3.31
N TYR A 50 -10.75 -1.06 -2.89
CA TYR A 50 -11.23 -2.14 -3.76
C TYR A 50 -12.59 -2.66 -3.31
N VAL A 51 -13.32 -3.26 -4.25
CA VAL A 51 -14.51 -4.04 -3.96
C VAL A 51 -14.28 -5.50 -4.28
N ILE A 52 -14.98 -6.38 -3.56
CA ILE A 52 -15.08 -7.81 -3.87
C ILE A 52 -16.53 -8.08 -4.25
N THR A 53 -16.74 -8.69 -5.40
CA THR A 53 -18.08 -9.05 -5.86
C THR A 53 -18.66 -10.24 -5.07
N GLU A 54 -19.96 -10.43 -5.14
CA GLU A 54 -20.56 -11.72 -4.87
C GLU A 54 -20.03 -12.77 -5.87
N PRO A 55 -20.15 -14.08 -5.58
CA PRO A 55 -19.73 -15.13 -6.49
C PRO A 55 -20.36 -14.98 -7.88
N MET A 56 -19.54 -15.03 -8.91
CA MET A 56 -19.95 -14.85 -10.30
C MET A 56 -19.96 -16.22 -11.02
N LYS A 57 -21.13 -16.67 -11.44
CA LYS A 57 -21.35 -18.04 -11.95
C LYS A 57 -20.46 -18.43 -13.13
N ASP A 58 -20.24 -17.50 -14.06
CA ASP A 58 -19.53 -17.77 -15.32
C ASP A 58 -18.12 -17.17 -15.34
N LEU A 59 -17.59 -16.80 -14.17
CA LEU A 59 -16.22 -16.27 -14.07
C LEU A 59 -15.22 -17.41 -14.29
N PRO A 60 -14.35 -17.33 -15.31
CA PRO A 60 -13.28 -18.30 -15.49
C PRO A 60 -12.34 -18.31 -14.28
N LYS A 61 -11.87 -19.48 -13.90
CA LYS A 61 -10.88 -19.65 -12.83
C LYS A 61 -9.49 -19.37 -13.37
N ASP A 62 -8.59 -19.05 -12.46
CA ASP A 62 -7.16 -18.85 -12.74
C ASP A 62 -6.87 -17.72 -13.76
N LEU A 63 -7.72 -16.70 -13.79
CA LEU A 63 -7.48 -15.53 -14.63
C LEU A 63 -6.21 -14.80 -14.14
N PRO A 64 -5.37 -14.33 -15.07
CA PRO A 64 -4.27 -13.45 -14.71
C PRO A 64 -4.81 -12.12 -14.12
N VAL A 65 -4.02 -11.51 -13.26
CA VAL A 65 -4.34 -10.15 -12.79
C VAL A 65 -4.30 -9.20 -14.00
N LEU A 66 -5.40 -8.50 -14.21
CA LEU A 66 -5.49 -7.47 -15.23
C LEU A 66 -5.20 -6.12 -14.60
N ARG A 67 -4.36 -5.32 -15.24
CA ARG A 67 -4.15 -3.91 -14.89
C ARG A 67 -4.44 -3.02 -16.09
N ASP A 68 -5.32 -2.05 -15.90
CA ASP A 68 -5.64 -1.01 -16.89
C ASP A 68 -5.18 0.36 -16.36
N TYR A 69 -4.05 0.83 -16.86
CA TYR A 69 -3.48 2.11 -16.45
C TYR A 69 -4.33 3.31 -16.85
N ASN A 70 -5.00 3.25 -18.01
CA ASN A 70 -5.81 4.35 -18.49
C ASN A 70 -7.12 4.50 -17.70
N ALA A 71 -7.70 3.39 -17.29
CA ALA A 71 -8.89 3.36 -16.46
C ALA A 71 -8.55 3.45 -14.96
N CYS A 72 -7.27 3.37 -14.58
CA CYS A 72 -6.79 3.32 -13.19
C CYS A 72 -7.30 2.10 -12.42
N LEU A 73 -7.47 0.95 -13.09
CA LEU A 73 -8.08 -0.26 -12.53
C LEU A 73 -7.08 -1.40 -12.40
N TYR A 74 -7.34 -2.26 -11.43
CA TYR A 74 -6.86 -3.64 -11.46
C TYR A 74 -7.98 -4.61 -11.10
N LEU A 75 -7.96 -5.78 -11.74
CA LEU A 75 -8.96 -6.83 -11.58
C LEU A 75 -8.24 -8.12 -11.26
N LYS A 76 -8.71 -8.82 -10.24
CA LYS A 76 -8.16 -10.11 -9.82
C LYS A 76 -9.29 -11.10 -9.54
N GLU A 77 -9.26 -12.25 -10.21
CA GLU A 77 -10.11 -13.37 -9.80
C GLU A 77 -9.68 -13.90 -8.44
N ASP A 78 -10.64 -14.17 -7.56
CA ASP A 78 -10.41 -14.68 -6.22
C ASP A 78 -11.54 -15.62 -5.78
N ALA A 79 -11.30 -16.90 -5.92
CA ALA A 79 -12.23 -17.95 -5.53
C ALA A 79 -13.68 -17.76 -6.07
N GLY A 80 -13.80 -17.52 -7.37
CA GLY A 80 -15.08 -17.32 -8.07
C GLY A 80 -15.71 -15.95 -7.89
N LYS A 81 -14.97 -15.00 -7.34
CA LYS A 81 -15.34 -13.59 -7.18
C LYS A 81 -14.35 -12.73 -7.92
N MET A 82 -14.72 -11.50 -8.24
CA MET A 82 -13.81 -10.51 -8.79
C MET A 82 -13.48 -9.46 -7.74
N LEU A 83 -12.19 -9.27 -7.50
CA LEU A 83 -11.67 -8.10 -6.81
C LEU A 83 -11.45 -7.02 -7.85
N VAL A 84 -12.06 -5.86 -7.66
CA VAL A 84 -11.90 -4.66 -8.49
C VAL A 84 -11.30 -3.57 -7.63
N GLY A 85 -10.08 -3.16 -7.92
CA GLY A 85 -9.41 -2.10 -7.18
C GLY A 85 -8.96 -0.96 -8.09
N ILE A 86 -8.61 0.16 -7.47
CA ILE A 86 -8.27 1.39 -8.19
C ILE A 86 -6.90 1.93 -7.76
N PHE A 87 -6.27 2.62 -8.70
CA PHE A 87 -5.07 3.43 -8.49
C PHE A 87 -5.32 4.81 -9.09
N GLU A 88 -6.19 5.55 -8.44
CA GLU A 88 -6.64 6.85 -8.88
C GLU A 88 -5.56 7.93 -8.74
N PRO A 89 -5.50 8.91 -9.67
CA PRO A 89 -4.47 9.95 -9.65
C PRO A 89 -4.65 10.95 -8.49
N ASN A 90 -5.86 11.07 -7.95
CA ASN A 90 -6.18 11.95 -6.83
C ASN A 90 -6.44 11.11 -5.57
N ALA A 91 -5.44 10.31 -5.18
CA ALA A 91 -5.54 9.48 -3.98
C ALA A 91 -5.79 10.32 -2.72
N LYS A 92 -6.60 9.77 -1.81
CA LYS A 92 -6.93 10.43 -0.54
C LYS A 92 -5.82 10.18 0.48
N PRO A 93 -5.20 11.23 1.05
CA PRO A 93 -4.22 11.03 2.11
C PRO A 93 -4.87 10.41 3.36
N ALA A 94 -4.30 9.29 3.82
CA ALA A 94 -4.67 8.70 5.09
C ALA A 94 -4.02 9.47 6.25
N PHE A 95 -4.65 9.46 7.43
CA PHE A 95 -4.12 10.09 8.65
C PHE A 95 -3.71 11.57 8.50
N LYS A 96 -4.42 12.32 7.64
CA LYS A 96 -4.07 13.70 7.26
C LYS A 96 -4.00 14.69 8.44
N ASP A 97 -4.75 14.46 9.52
CA ASP A 97 -4.79 15.35 10.67
C ASP A 97 -3.49 15.29 11.50
N SER A 98 -2.89 14.10 11.62
CA SER A 98 -1.63 13.88 12.33
C SER A 98 -0.40 13.83 11.43
N GLY A 99 -0.60 13.50 10.14
CA GLY A 99 0.48 13.19 9.21
C GLY A 99 1.28 11.92 9.57
N ARG A 100 0.87 11.19 10.61
CA ARG A 100 1.54 9.98 11.11
C ARG A 100 0.53 8.85 11.28
N VAL A 101 0.96 7.64 11.03
CA VAL A 101 0.20 6.44 11.35
C VAL A 101 0.14 6.29 12.87
N PRO A 102 -1.03 6.13 13.49
CA PRO A 102 -1.12 5.92 14.93
C PRO A 102 -0.35 4.67 15.39
N ASP A 103 0.32 4.75 16.53
CA ASP A 103 1.16 3.65 17.05
C ASP A 103 0.37 2.36 17.33
N ASN A 104 -0.92 2.50 17.65
CA ASN A 104 -1.83 1.39 17.91
C ASN A 104 -2.63 0.95 16.67
N PHE A 105 -2.37 1.51 15.49
CA PHE A 105 -3.06 1.14 14.27
C PHE A 105 -2.67 -0.28 13.84
N SER A 106 -3.66 -1.16 13.73
CA SER A 106 -3.48 -2.54 13.29
C SER A 106 -4.76 -3.04 12.64
N PHE A 107 -4.65 -3.59 11.44
CA PHE A 107 -5.78 -4.17 10.68
C PHE A 107 -7.00 -3.24 10.53
N GLY A 108 -6.80 -1.93 10.60
CA GLY A 108 -7.86 -0.95 10.51
C GLY A 108 -8.29 -0.72 9.06
N GLU A 109 -9.60 -0.50 8.90
CA GLU A 109 -10.21 -0.08 7.64
C GLU A 109 -10.75 1.36 7.83
N PHE A 110 -10.81 2.12 6.74
CA PHE A 110 -11.49 3.41 6.71
C PHE A 110 -12.97 3.23 6.35
N PRO A 111 -13.82 4.23 6.61
CA PRO A 111 -15.21 4.21 6.16
C PRO A 111 -15.30 4.06 4.63
N ASP A 112 -16.34 3.36 4.19
CA ASP A 112 -16.64 3.21 2.77
C ASP A 112 -16.85 4.57 2.11
N ASP A 113 -16.26 4.77 0.94
CA ASP A 113 -16.40 5.97 0.13
C ASP A 113 -16.79 5.60 -1.31
N PHE A 114 -18.06 5.29 -1.48
CA PHE A 114 -18.61 4.92 -2.78
C PHE A 114 -18.57 6.07 -3.78
N ASP A 115 -18.79 7.30 -3.35
CA ASP A 115 -18.76 8.47 -4.21
C ASP A 115 -17.38 8.65 -4.87
N HIS A 116 -16.32 8.37 -4.11
CA HIS A 116 -14.95 8.39 -4.62
C HIS A 116 -14.66 7.21 -5.58
N PHE A 117 -15.23 6.05 -5.31
CA PHE A 117 -14.98 4.82 -6.06
C PHE A 117 -15.84 4.69 -7.33
N GLU A 118 -17.07 5.18 -7.32
CA GLU A 118 -18.10 4.99 -8.36
C GLU A 118 -17.59 5.30 -9.79
N PRO A 119 -16.88 6.41 -10.07
CA PRO A 119 -16.41 6.72 -11.43
C PRO A 119 -15.45 5.67 -12.00
N TYR A 120 -14.77 4.94 -11.14
CA TYR A 120 -13.85 3.86 -11.54
C TYR A 120 -14.59 2.53 -11.66
N LEU A 121 -15.60 2.29 -10.84
CA LEU A 121 -16.46 1.14 -10.97
C LEU A 121 -17.18 1.13 -12.32
N GLU A 122 -17.71 2.26 -12.76
CA GLU A 122 -18.29 2.43 -14.11
C GLU A 122 -17.32 2.07 -15.23
N LYS A 123 -16.04 2.50 -15.11
CA LYS A 123 -15.00 2.13 -16.07
C LYS A 123 -14.72 0.62 -16.07
N SER A 124 -14.88 -0.04 -14.91
CA SER A 124 -14.68 -1.48 -14.80
C SER A 124 -15.74 -2.27 -15.59
N PHE A 125 -16.99 -1.79 -15.68
CA PHE A 125 -18.04 -2.38 -16.50
C PHE A 125 -17.70 -2.35 -17.97
N HIS A 126 -17.07 -1.26 -18.42
CA HIS A 126 -16.59 -1.14 -19.80
C HIS A 126 -15.50 -2.16 -20.14
N ARG A 127 -14.64 -2.45 -19.16
CA ARG A 127 -13.53 -3.41 -19.30
C ARG A 127 -13.99 -4.86 -19.17
N LEU A 128 -14.91 -5.11 -18.28
CA LEU A 128 -15.45 -6.43 -17.99
C LEU A 128 -16.98 -6.32 -17.77
N PRO A 129 -17.79 -6.37 -18.85
CA PRO A 129 -19.24 -6.10 -18.80
C PRO A 129 -20.01 -6.99 -17.82
N MET A 130 -19.52 -8.20 -17.55
CA MET A 130 -20.18 -9.10 -16.59
C MET A 130 -20.22 -8.54 -15.17
N LEU A 131 -19.40 -7.54 -14.83
CA LEU A 131 -19.42 -6.89 -13.52
C LEU A 131 -20.67 -6.04 -13.29
N GLU A 132 -21.32 -5.55 -14.35
CA GLU A 132 -22.54 -4.73 -14.27
C GLU A 132 -23.69 -5.41 -13.52
N ASN A 133 -23.73 -6.75 -13.60
CA ASN A 133 -24.74 -7.55 -12.91
C ASN A 133 -24.21 -8.25 -11.64
N ALA A 134 -23.00 -7.96 -11.23
CA ALA A 134 -22.41 -8.54 -10.03
C ALA A 134 -22.76 -7.70 -8.79
N GLY A 135 -23.27 -8.38 -7.75
CA GLY A 135 -23.43 -7.72 -6.44
C GLY A 135 -22.08 -7.44 -5.80
N ILE A 136 -22.02 -6.42 -4.96
CA ILE A 136 -20.84 -6.13 -4.13
C ILE A 136 -21.01 -6.82 -2.79
N ARG A 137 -20.09 -7.71 -2.45
CA ARG A 137 -20.03 -8.41 -1.18
C ARG A 137 -19.29 -7.60 -0.11
N LYS A 138 -18.22 -6.94 -0.49
CA LYS A 138 -17.42 -6.13 0.42
C LYS A 138 -16.84 -4.94 -0.32
N PHE A 139 -16.94 -3.78 0.30
CA PHE A 139 -16.12 -2.62 0.02
C PHE A 139 -14.95 -2.62 1.00
N PHE A 140 -13.78 -2.25 0.56
CA PHE A 140 -12.60 -2.14 1.39
C PHE A 140 -11.90 -0.80 1.13
N SER A 141 -11.55 -0.10 2.21
CA SER A 141 -10.66 1.04 2.20
C SER A 141 -9.65 0.90 3.32
N GLY A 142 -8.38 0.86 3.00
CA GLY A 142 -7.31 0.76 3.99
C GLY A 142 -6.10 1.58 3.60
N PRO A 143 -5.21 1.87 4.54
CA PRO A 143 -4.01 2.66 4.23
C PRO A 143 -2.97 1.83 3.52
N GLU A 144 -2.38 2.41 2.49
CA GLU A 144 -1.23 1.87 1.79
C GLU A 144 -0.20 2.96 1.51
N SER A 145 1.09 2.59 1.46
CA SER A 145 2.18 3.55 1.27
C SER A 145 2.51 3.78 -0.20
N PHE A 146 2.55 5.04 -0.59
CA PHE A 146 2.91 5.48 -1.94
C PHE A 146 4.05 6.47 -1.91
N THR A 147 4.93 6.40 -2.92
CA THR A 147 5.98 7.37 -3.19
C THR A 147 5.53 8.35 -4.27
N PRO A 148 6.02 9.61 -4.27
CA PRO A 148 5.61 10.63 -5.24
C PRO A 148 5.92 10.28 -6.69
N ASP A 149 6.97 9.51 -6.91
CA ASP A 149 7.48 9.10 -8.22
C ASP A 149 7.09 7.68 -8.63
N THR A 150 6.32 7.00 -7.77
CA THR A 150 5.91 5.60 -7.95
C THR A 150 7.07 4.59 -8.03
N GLN A 151 8.27 4.98 -7.58
CA GLN A 151 9.44 4.10 -7.49
C GLN A 151 9.65 3.63 -6.05
N TYR A 152 10.13 2.40 -5.87
CA TYR A 152 10.42 1.92 -4.52
C TYR A 152 11.68 2.57 -3.95
N LEU A 153 11.71 2.64 -2.64
CA LEU A 153 12.88 3.10 -1.88
C LEU A 153 13.70 1.89 -1.48
N LEU A 154 14.76 1.63 -2.24
CA LEU A 154 15.70 0.52 -2.02
C LEU A 154 17.12 1.08 -1.97
N GLY A 155 17.81 0.88 -0.85
CA GLY A 155 19.20 1.24 -0.72
C GLY A 155 19.55 1.92 0.59
N GLU A 156 20.83 2.27 0.74
CA GLU A 156 21.34 2.96 1.91
C GLU A 156 20.88 4.42 1.93
N THR A 157 20.52 4.92 3.11
CA THR A 157 20.14 6.32 3.29
C THR A 157 21.38 7.23 3.26
N SER A 158 21.22 8.46 2.77
CA SER A 158 22.33 9.43 2.71
C SER A 158 22.67 10.04 4.08
N GLU A 159 21.70 10.12 4.99
CA GLU A 159 21.81 10.81 6.27
C GLU A 159 22.42 9.93 7.37
N VAL A 160 22.16 8.62 7.33
CA VAL A 160 22.60 7.67 8.35
C VAL A 160 23.22 6.46 7.69
N LYS A 161 24.50 6.22 7.95
CA LYS A 161 25.24 5.07 7.43
C LYS A 161 24.71 3.75 8.00
N ASN A 162 24.72 2.70 7.18
CA ASN A 162 24.27 1.35 7.51
C ASN A 162 22.76 1.26 7.79
N LEU A 163 22.01 2.31 7.46
CA LEU A 163 20.56 2.27 7.43
C LEU A 163 20.10 2.13 5.98
N TYR A 164 19.35 1.09 5.70
CA TYR A 164 18.81 0.80 4.39
C TYR A 164 17.29 0.94 4.41
N THR A 165 16.71 1.41 3.33
CA THR A 165 15.28 1.40 3.08
C THR A 165 14.90 0.22 2.18
N CYS A 166 13.77 -0.41 2.47
CA CYS A 166 13.12 -1.41 1.63
C CYS A 166 11.60 -1.20 1.77
N CYS A 167 11.09 -0.13 1.18
CA CYS A 167 9.71 0.33 1.39
C CYS A 167 9.18 1.14 0.19
N GLY A 168 7.93 1.59 0.26
CA GLY A 168 7.31 2.39 -0.79
C GLY A 168 7.07 1.60 -2.08
N PHE A 169 6.66 0.35 -1.98
CA PHE A 169 6.46 -0.53 -3.15
C PHE A 169 5.18 -0.26 -3.94
N ASN A 170 4.39 0.74 -3.55
CA ASN A 170 3.23 1.21 -4.33
C ASN A 170 2.28 0.09 -4.74
N SER A 171 1.88 -0.76 -3.78
CA SER A 171 0.98 -1.91 -3.97
C SER A 171 1.51 -3.07 -4.83
N ILE A 172 2.75 -3.02 -5.29
CA ILE A 172 3.34 -4.06 -6.13
C ILE A 172 4.46 -4.86 -5.44
N GLY A 173 4.62 -4.70 -4.11
CA GLY A 173 5.71 -5.33 -3.36
C GLY A 173 5.77 -6.84 -3.50
N ILE A 174 4.63 -7.54 -3.46
CA ILE A 174 4.59 -9.01 -3.65
C ILE A 174 5.03 -9.37 -5.07
N ALA A 175 4.53 -8.65 -6.08
CA ALA A 175 4.87 -8.93 -7.48
C ALA A 175 6.35 -8.68 -7.81
N SER A 176 7.00 -7.74 -7.08
CA SER A 176 8.42 -7.37 -7.27
C SER A 176 9.38 -8.04 -6.28
N SER A 177 8.90 -8.91 -5.40
CA SER A 177 9.72 -9.51 -4.33
C SER A 177 10.80 -10.49 -4.82
N GLY A 178 10.75 -10.92 -6.07
CA GLY A 178 11.74 -11.81 -6.67
C GLY A 178 12.85 -11.11 -7.45
N GLY A 179 12.83 -9.77 -7.51
CA GLY A 179 13.78 -8.97 -8.29
C GLY A 179 14.77 -8.19 -7.47
#